data_d8b2af8ec0db8415d88d007ac896a642
#
_entry.id   d8b2af8ec0db8415d88d007ac896a642
#
_cell.length_a   1.000
_cell.length_b   1.000
_cell.length_c   1.000
_cell.angle_alpha   90.00
_cell.angle_beta   90.00
_cell.angle_gamma   90.00
#
_symmetry.space_group_name_H-M   'P 1'
#
loop_
_entity.id
_entity.type
_entity.pdbx_description
1 polymer ?
#
loop_
_entity_poly.entity_id
_entity_poly.type
_entity_poly.pdbx_seq_one_letter_code
_entity_poly.pdbx_strand_id
1 'polypeptide(L)'
;LLGANGAGKTTTLACAQGLLKPTRGTVRLLGENPLQADPELRAKVGIMLQDGGLPNAMHPIPLLEHISTMYTDPYPVDELAERLGIDAFNGTTIRRLSGGQKQRVSLAAALIGRPDVLFLDEPSAGLDPQSRNVVFDIIREQRELGTAIVLTTHLIDDAQKLADYVYIIENGTTVQEGTVSELIASDGTNRLQYTLDAPTPTREQLLPAHLRAGVELIEKVPYTPARDGAPSVPGAYELVGALRPEHLAAFTSALAERYLMPISLTMEPKTLEDVFLDISGRDI
;
A
#
# COMPACT_ATOMS: atom_id res chain seq x y z
N LEU A 1 5.46 -4.45 -5.08
CA LEU A 1 6.30 -5.14 -4.10
C LEU A 1 6.02 -4.55 -2.72
N LEU A 2 5.48 -5.33 -1.80
CA LEU A 2 5.12 -4.93 -0.45
C LEU A 2 6.11 -5.55 0.56
N GLY A 3 6.49 -4.81 1.59
CA GLY A 3 7.38 -5.34 2.64
C GLY A 3 7.91 -4.24 3.56
N ALA A 4 8.41 -4.63 4.72
CA ALA A 4 9.02 -3.72 5.69
C ALA A 4 10.28 -3.04 5.13
N ASN A 5 10.74 -1.99 5.82
CA ASN A 5 12.02 -1.35 5.48
C ASN A 5 13.17 -2.36 5.64
N GLY A 6 14.05 -2.42 4.65
CA GLY A 6 15.14 -3.40 4.61
C GLY A 6 14.77 -4.78 4.07
N ALA A 7 13.52 -5.05 3.70
CA ALA A 7 13.08 -6.35 3.15
C ALA A 7 13.71 -6.70 1.78
N GLY A 8 14.35 -5.75 1.09
CA GLY A 8 14.99 -5.98 -0.21
C GLY A 8 14.23 -5.40 -1.40
N LYS A 9 13.14 -4.65 -1.20
CA LYS A 9 12.29 -4.06 -2.27
C LYS A 9 13.10 -3.22 -3.26
N THR A 10 13.79 -2.17 -2.78
CA THR A 10 14.61 -1.26 -3.60
C THR A 10 15.74 -2.01 -4.32
N THR A 11 16.37 -2.99 -3.66
CA THR A 11 17.42 -3.83 -4.28
C THR A 11 16.85 -4.66 -5.43
N THR A 12 15.68 -5.27 -5.24
CA THR A 12 14.99 -6.03 -6.29
C THR A 12 14.63 -5.11 -7.46
N LEU A 13 14.09 -3.92 -7.16
CA LEU A 13 13.75 -2.93 -8.17
C LEU A 13 15.00 -2.48 -8.95
N ALA A 14 16.10 -2.20 -8.25
CA ALA A 14 17.36 -1.80 -8.88
C ALA A 14 17.92 -2.87 -9.83
N CYS A 15 17.75 -4.16 -9.49
CA CYS A 15 18.10 -5.25 -10.40
C CYS A 15 17.17 -5.27 -11.62
N ALA A 16 15.85 -5.08 -11.43
CA ALA A 16 14.86 -5.05 -12.52
C ALA A 16 15.11 -3.88 -13.48
N GLN A 17 15.53 -2.74 -12.97
CA GLN A 17 15.88 -1.53 -13.72
C GLN A 17 17.22 -1.61 -14.44
N GLY A 18 18.07 -2.63 -14.16
CA GLY A 18 19.43 -2.73 -14.68
C GLY A 18 20.44 -1.79 -14.00
N LEU A 19 20.09 -1.19 -12.87
CA LEU A 19 20.99 -0.35 -12.07
C LEU A 19 21.94 -1.19 -11.20
N LEU A 20 21.51 -2.40 -10.87
CA LEU A 20 22.29 -3.34 -10.06
C LEU A 20 22.37 -4.71 -10.74
N LYS A 21 23.57 -5.30 -10.81
CA LYS A 21 23.77 -6.64 -11.34
C LYS A 21 23.36 -7.68 -10.30
N PRO A 22 22.41 -8.60 -10.59
CA PRO A 22 22.08 -9.68 -9.68
C PRO A 22 23.29 -10.65 -9.53
N THR A 23 23.50 -11.16 -8.32
CA THR A 23 24.54 -12.14 -8.03
C THR A 23 24.25 -13.48 -8.72
N ARG A 24 22.99 -13.85 -8.83
CA ARG A 24 22.51 -15.08 -9.49
C ARG A 24 21.19 -14.79 -10.19
N GLY A 25 20.83 -15.63 -11.15
CA GLY A 25 19.61 -15.48 -11.92
C GLY A 25 19.74 -14.50 -13.09
N THR A 26 18.62 -14.27 -13.76
CA THR A 26 18.54 -13.38 -14.94
C THR A 26 17.33 -12.48 -14.81
N VAL A 27 17.46 -11.26 -15.32
CA VAL A 27 16.36 -10.29 -15.44
C VAL A 27 16.11 -10.00 -16.92
N ARG A 28 14.83 -9.90 -17.29
CA ARG A 28 14.40 -9.45 -18.61
C ARG A 28 13.42 -8.29 -18.45
N LEU A 29 13.67 -7.21 -19.17
CA LEU A 29 12.82 -6.03 -19.24
C LEU A 29 12.41 -5.85 -20.71
N LEU A 30 11.13 -5.95 -21.00
CA LEU A 30 10.61 -6.00 -22.38
C LEU A 30 11.33 -7.04 -23.27
N GLY A 31 11.74 -8.17 -22.68
CA GLY A 31 12.45 -9.25 -23.35
C GLY A 31 13.98 -9.11 -23.40
N GLU A 32 14.52 -7.96 -23.04
CA GLU A 32 15.96 -7.63 -23.12
C GLU A 32 16.67 -7.66 -21.75
N ASN A 33 17.99 -7.66 -21.77
CA ASN A 33 18.78 -7.57 -20.55
C ASN A 33 18.91 -6.10 -20.11
N PRO A 34 18.32 -5.68 -19.00
CA PRO A 34 18.33 -4.27 -18.60
C PRO A 34 19.73 -3.73 -18.26
N LEU A 35 20.70 -4.59 -17.90
CA LEU A 35 22.10 -4.18 -17.69
C LEU A 35 22.81 -3.74 -18.98
N GLN A 36 22.29 -4.11 -20.12
CA GLN A 36 22.81 -3.82 -21.47
C GLN A 36 21.82 -2.99 -22.27
N ALA A 37 20.88 -2.32 -21.58
CA ALA A 37 19.85 -1.50 -22.21
C ALA A 37 20.47 -0.46 -23.16
N ASP A 38 20.06 -0.50 -24.40
CA ASP A 38 20.36 0.53 -25.38
C ASP A 38 19.48 1.78 -25.19
N PRO A 39 19.68 2.84 -25.97
CA PRO A 39 18.84 4.04 -25.87
C PRO A 39 17.37 3.79 -26.17
N GLU A 40 17.04 2.83 -27.04
CA GLU A 40 15.65 2.51 -27.39
C GLU A 40 14.91 1.85 -26.21
N LEU A 41 15.51 0.87 -25.57
CA LEU A 41 14.95 0.26 -24.35
C LEU A 41 14.82 1.28 -23.24
N ARG A 42 15.84 2.12 -23.02
CA ARG A 42 15.81 3.16 -21.98
C ARG A 42 14.71 4.18 -22.16
N ALA A 43 14.43 4.55 -23.43
CA ALA A 43 13.36 5.48 -23.74
C ALA A 43 11.95 4.94 -23.38
N LYS A 44 11.80 3.62 -23.32
CA LYS A 44 10.55 2.94 -22.96
C LYS A 44 10.35 2.77 -21.44
N VAL A 45 11.32 3.20 -20.63
CA VAL A 45 11.32 2.92 -19.18
C VAL A 45 11.37 4.22 -18.39
N GLY A 46 10.36 4.43 -17.58
CA GLY A 46 10.33 5.50 -16.57
C GLY A 46 10.81 4.97 -15.22
N ILE A 47 11.68 5.72 -14.55
CA ILE A 47 12.22 5.33 -13.23
C ILE A 47 12.06 6.49 -12.26
N MET A 48 11.36 6.23 -11.17
CA MET A 48 11.29 7.10 -10.00
C MET A 48 12.02 6.43 -8.84
N LEU A 49 13.15 7.00 -8.43
CA LEU A 49 13.94 6.52 -7.29
C LEU A 49 13.41 7.10 -5.98
N GLN A 50 13.53 6.35 -4.89
CA GLN A 50 13.12 6.78 -3.56
C GLN A 50 13.89 8.04 -3.12
N ASP A 51 15.21 8.05 -3.29
CA ASP A 51 16.09 9.17 -2.98
C ASP A 51 17.07 9.43 -4.12
N GLY A 52 17.37 10.70 -4.36
CA GLY A 52 18.35 11.10 -5.38
C GLY A 52 17.76 11.18 -6.79
N GLY A 53 18.63 11.04 -7.80
CA GLY A 53 18.25 11.06 -9.22
C GLY A 53 18.00 12.45 -9.80
N LEU A 54 17.64 13.45 -8.99
CA LEU A 54 17.38 14.80 -9.45
C LEU A 54 18.58 15.74 -9.22
N PRO A 55 18.99 16.54 -10.24
CA PRO A 55 20.06 17.51 -10.11
C PRO A 55 19.73 18.62 -9.10
N ASN A 56 20.47 18.68 -8.00
CA ASN A 56 20.17 19.54 -6.85
C ASN A 56 20.14 21.05 -7.14
N ALA A 57 20.91 21.51 -8.14
CA ALA A 57 21.07 22.94 -8.47
C ALA A 57 20.02 23.47 -9.44
N MET A 58 19.25 22.60 -10.08
CA MET A 58 18.24 22.98 -11.06
C MET A 58 16.91 23.33 -10.40
N HIS A 59 16.11 24.08 -11.12
CA HIS A 59 14.68 24.29 -10.82
C HIS A 59 13.85 23.19 -11.47
N PRO A 60 12.64 22.87 -10.95
CA PRO A 60 11.81 21.78 -11.44
C PRO A 60 11.49 21.85 -12.94
N ILE A 61 10.84 22.93 -13.40
CA ILE A 61 10.38 23.03 -14.78
C ILE A 61 11.56 23.02 -15.77
N PRO A 62 12.64 23.82 -15.61
CA PRO A 62 13.83 23.72 -16.46
C PRO A 62 14.45 22.32 -16.51
N LEU A 63 14.40 21.55 -15.42
CA LEU A 63 14.85 20.17 -15.43
C LEU A 63 13.92 19.31 -16.30
N LEU A 64 12.60 19.42 -16.13
CA LEU A 64 11.63 18.64 -16.88
C LEU A 64 11.68 18.98 -18.38
N GLU A 65 11.84 20.25 -18.73
CA GLU A 65 12.07 20.70 -20.12
C GLU A 65 13.35 20.07 -20.69
N HIS A 66 14.44 20.06 -19.92
CA HIS A 66 15.69 19.42 -20.37
C HIS A 66 15.50 17.92 -20.59
N ILE A 67 14.81 17.21 -19.68
CA ILE A 67 14.54 15.78 -19.84
C ILE A 67 13.65 15.54 -21.06
N SER A 68 12.65 16.37 -21.32
CA SER A 68 11.74 16.22 -22.47
C SER A 68 12.48 16.25 -23.82
N THR A 69 13.59 16.99 -23.92
CA THR A 69 14.40 17.02 -25.15
C THR A 69 15.06 15.69 -25.51
N MET A 70 15.10 14.74 -24.57
CA MET A 70 15.69 13.41 -24.79
C MET A 70 14.72 12.42 -25.46
N TYR A 71 13.45 12.78 -25.59
CA TYR A 71 12.39 11.93 -26.12
C TYR A 71 11.79 12.50 -27.40
N THR A 72 11.30 11.63 -28.27
CA THR A 72 10.71 12.03 -29.56
C THR A 72 9.29 12.55 -29.39
N ASP A 73 8.52 11.95 -28.48
CA ASP A 73 7.12 12.33 -28.20
C ASP A 73 6.90 12.43 -26.66
N PRO A 74 7.48 13.44 -26.01
CA PRO A 74 7.34 13.59 -24.56
C PRO A 74 5.92 14.04 -24.17
N TYR A 75 5.52 13.77 -22.94
CA TYR A 75 4.40 14.46 -22.31
C TYR A 75 4.69 15.97 -22.25
N PRO A 76 3.68 16.84 -22.47
CA PRO A 76 3.83 18.28 -22.27
C PRO A 76 4.23 18.57 -20.83
N VAL A 77 5.31 19.34 -20.65
CA VAL A 77 5.86 19.64 -19.33
C VAL A 77 4.89 20.49 -18.50
N ASP A 78 4.21 21.43 -19.13
CA ASP A 78 3.19 22.29 -18.51
C ASP A 78 2.02 21.47 -17.95
N GLU A 79 1.52 20.49 -18.71
CA GLU A 79 0.46 19.59 -18.24
C GLU A 79 0.87 18.79 -17.02
N LEU A 80 2.06 18.20 -17.03
CA LEU A 80 2.57 17.45 -15.87
C LEU A 80 2.84 18.37 -14.67
N ALA A 81 3.35 19.57 -14.92
CA ALA A 81 3.64 20.55 -13.88
C ALA A 81 2.36 21.03 -13.19
N GLU A 82 1.32 21.34 -13.96
CA GLU A 82 0.01 21.73 -13.44
C GLU A 82 -0.62 20.60 -12.61
N ARG A 83 -0.71 19.41 -13.18
CA ARG A 83 -1.33 18.23 -12.52
C ARG A 83 -0.66 17.86 -11.22
N LEU A 84 0.67 17.93 -11.17
CA LEU A 84 1.48 17.64 -9.97
C LEU A 84 1.70 18.87 -9.08
N GLY A 85 1.12 20.03 -9.43
CA GLY A 85 1.24 21.26 -8.67
C GLY A 85 2.70 21.75 -8.54
N ILE A 86 3.53 21.49 -9.55
CA ILE A 86 4.97 21.84 -9.54
C ILE A 86 5.15 23.35 -9.71
N ASP A 87 4.23 24.03 -10.40
CA ASP A 87 4.24 25.47 -10.62
C ASP A 87 4.34 26.27 -9.33
N ALA A 88 3.65 25.80 -8.28
CA ALA A 88 3.60 26.46 -6.97
C ALA A 88 4.99 26.59 -6.29
N PHE A 89 5.96 25.77 -6.67
CA PHE A 89 7.30 25.78 -6.09
C PHE A 89 8.45 25.80 -7.11
N ASN A 90 8.15 26.07 -8.38
CA ASN A 90 9.17 26.14 -9.45
C ASN A 90 10.24 27.22 -9.20
N GLY A 91 9.94 28.25 -8.42
CA GLY A 91 10.92 29.26 -8.00
C GLY A 91 11.99 28.79 -7.03
N THR A 92 11.91 27.52 -6.59
CA THR A 92 12.82 26.92 -5.59
C THR A 92 13.68 25.83 -6.24
N THR A 93 14.99 25.81 -5.95
CA THR A 93 15.89 24.76 -6.45
C THR A 93 15.57 23.41 -5.80
N ILE A 94 15.78 22.31 -6.53
CA ILE A 94 15.48 20.93 -6.12
C ILE A 94 16.05 20.60 -4.75
N ARG A 95 17.28 21.07 -4.45
CA ARG A 95 17.90 20.87 -3.14
C ARG A 95 17.06 21.37 -1.97
N ARG A 96 16.31 22.45 -2.16
CA ARG A 96 15.51 23.11 -1.13
C ARG A 96 14.06 22.65 -1.06
N LEU A 97 13.64 21.80 -1.97
CA LEU A 97 12.29 21.22 -1.97
C LEU A 97 12.08 20.29 -0.78
N SER A 98 10.85 20.24 -0.29
CA SER A 98 10.43 19.20 0.66
C SER A 98 10.50 17.80 0.02
N GLY A 99 10.46 16.73 0.83
CA GLY A 99 10.43 15.36 0.33
C GLY A 99 9.28 15.15 -0.65
N GLY A 100 8.06 15.55 -0.29
CA GLY A 100 6.90 15.40 -1.17
C GLY A 100 6.96 16.24 -2.45
N GLN A 101 7.58 17.42 -2.42
CA GLN A 101 7.83 18.21 -3.63
C GLN A 101 8.82 17.51 -4.56
N LYS A 102 9.90 16.94 -4.02
CA LYS A 102 10.87 16.14 -4.79
C LYS A 102 10.23 14.91 -5.41
N GLN A 103 9.36 14.23 -4.66
CA GLN A 103 8.60 13.08 -5.15
C GLN A 103 7.77 13.44 -6.38
N ARG A 104 7.03 14.54 -6.35
CA ARG A 104 6.23 15.01 -7.49
C ARG A 104 7.07 15.34 -8.72
N VAL A 105 8.23 15.98 -8.54
CA VAL A 105 9.17 16.25 -9.64
C VAL A 105 9.76 14.95 -10.19
N SER A 106 10.11 14.00 -9.33
CA SER A 106 10.66 12.70 -9.73
C SER A 106 9.63 11.87 -10.51
N LEU A 107 8.36 11.89 -10.09
CA LEU A 107 7.28 11.24 -10.82
C LEU A 107 7.07 11.89 -12.20
N ALA A 108 7.03 13.24 -12.29
CA ALA A 108 6.95 13.93 -13.55
C ALA A 108 8.10 13.53 -14.49
N ALA A 109 9.33 13.51 -13.98
CA ALA A 109 10.50 13.13 -14.77
C ALA A 109 10.42 11.68 -15.28
N ALA A 110 9.86 10.75 -14.48
CA ALA A 110 9.67 9.36 -14.89
C ALA A 110 8.58 9.18 -15.96
N LEU A 111 7.61 10.08 -16.00
CA LEU A 111 6.47 10.02 -16.94
C LEU A 111 6.74 10.70 -18.28
N ILE A 112 7.65 11.67 -18.33
CA ILE A 112 7.87 12.54 -19.51
C ILE A 112 8.03 11.75 -20.80
N GLY A 113 8.74 10.63 -20.79
CA GLY A 113 9.01 9.80 -21.97
C GLY A 113 7.83 8.93 -22.44
N ARG A 114 6.65 9.02 -21.85
CA ARG A 114 5.52 8.11 -22.13
C ARG A 114 5.94 6.64 -22.06
N PRO A 115 6.43 6.18 -20.90
CA PRO A 115 7.08 4.87 -20.80
C PRO A 115 6.11 3.71 -20.99
N ASP A 116 6.59 2.61 -21.60
CA ASP A 116 5.89 1.33 -21.64
C ASP A 116 5.94 0.63 -20.26
N VAL A 117 7.04 0.86 -19.50
CA VAL A 117 7.24 0.33 -18.15
C VAL A 117 7.64 1.45 -17.19
N LEU A 118 6.95 1.53 -16.06
CA LEU A 118 7.18 2.53 -15.02
C LEU A 118 7.57 1.86 -13.70
N PHE A 119 8.75 2.18 -13.20
CA PHE A 119 9.23 1.76 -11.88
C PHE A 119 9.10 2.91 -10.89
N LEU A 120 8.37 2.66 -9.78
CA LEU A 120 8.10 3.64 -8.74
C LEU A 120 8.58 3.11 -7.39
N ASP A 121 9.64 3.70 -6.85
CA ASP A 121 10.13 3.34 -5.51
C ASP A 121 9.52 4.28 -4.46
N GLU A 122 8.60 3.75 -3.64
CA GLU A 122 7.87 4.47 -2.58
C GLU A 122 7.19 5.78 -3.07
N PRO A 123 6.33 5.75 -4.11
CA PRO A 123 5.85 6.97 -4.79
C PRO A 123 4.99 7.90 -3.93
N SER A 124 4.42 7.40 -2.84
CA SER A 124 3.54 8.15 -1.93
C SER A 124 4.21 8.55 -0.62
N ALA A 125 5.46 8.13 -0.41
CA ALA A 125 6.16 8.36 0.86
C ALA A 125 6.31 9.87 1.15
N GLY A 126 5.91 10.29 2.36
CA GLY A 126 6.03 11.68 2.80
C GLY A 126 5.12 12.68 2.10
N LEU A 127 4.13 12.22 1.34
CA LEU A 127 3.09 13.08 0.76
C LEU A 127 1.95 13.32 1.74
N ASP A 128 1.40 14.52 1.71
CA ASP A 128 0.11 14.80 2.34
C ASP A 128 -1.03 14.04 1.62
N PRO A 129 -2.20 13.84 2.27
CA PRO A 129 -3.28 13.05 1.70
C PRO A 129 -3.79 13.54 0.33
N GLN A 130 -3.78 14.85 0.10
CA GLN A 130 -4.23 15.43 -1.17
C GLN A 130 -3.23 15.13 -2.29
N SER A 131 -1.94 15.38 -2.06
CA SER A 131 -0.86 15.06 -3.00
C SER A 131 -0.78 13.56 -3.30
N ARG A 132 -1.01 12.70 -2.29
CA ARG A 132 -1.05 11.25 -2.44
C ARG A 132 -2.17 10.82 -3.40
N ASN A 133 -3.37 11.38 -3.28
CA ASN A 133 -4.48 11.08 -4.20
C ASN A 133 -4.14 11.46 -5.64
N VAL A 134 -3.54 12.62 -5.88
CA VAL A 134 -3.10 13.03 -7.23
C VAL A 134 -2.12 12.01 -7.83
N VAL A 135 -1.14 11.56 -7.05
CA VAL A 135 -0.18 10.52 -7.49
C VAL A 135 -0.90 9.21 -7.82
N PHE A 136 -1.86 8.80 -6.99
CA PHE A 136 -2.65 7.58 -7.23
C PHE A 136 -3.50 7.66 -8.50
N ASP A 137 -4.11 8.81 -8.75
CA ASP A 137 -4.92 9.02 -9.96
C ASP A 137 -4.05 8.96 -11.22
N ILE A 138 -2.85 9.55 -11.18
CA ILE A 138 -1.88 9.45 -12.27
C ILE A 138 -1.44 7.98 -12.48
N ILE A 139 -1.16 7.23 -11.42
CA ILE A 139 -0.76 5.81 -11.52
C ILE A 139 -1.89 4.98 -12.15
N ARG A 140 -3.15 5.20 -11.74
CA ARG A 140 -4.30 4.51 -12.33
C ARG A 140 -4.49 4.83 -13.80
N GLU A 141 -4.38 6.09 -14.16
CA GLU A 141 -4.46 6.54 -15.55
C GLU A 141 -3.37 5.90 -16.42
N GLN A 142 -2.12 5.90 -15.96
CA GLN A 142 -1.04 5.24 -16.69
C GLN A 142 -1.30 3.74 -16.88
N ARG A 143 -1.85 3.08 -15.88
CA ARG A 143 -2.28 1.68 -15.98
C ARG A 143 -3.38 1.50 -17.03
N GLU A 144 -4.38 2.39 -17.07
CA GLU A 144 -5.46 2.36 -18.06
C GLU A 144 -4.96 2.61 -19.48
N LEU A 145 -3.89 3.40 -19.64
CA LEU A 145 -3.19 3.60 -20.90
C LEU A 145 -2.34 2.41 -21.34
N GLY A 146 -2.21 1.38 -20.48
CA GLY A 146 -1.47 0.14 -20.79
C GLY A 146 -0.02 0.14 -20.32
N THR A 147 0.44 1.14 -19.58
CA THR A 147 1.78 1.16 -18.97
C THR A 147 1.89 0.05 -17.93
N ALA A 148 2.91 -0.80 -18.03
CA ALA A 148 3.23 -1.79 -17.01
C ALA A 148 3.91 -1.10 -15.82
N ILE A 149 3.31 -1.18 -14.62
CA ILE A 149 3.80 -0.46 -13.45
C ILE A 149 4.31 -1.43 -12.40
N VAL A 150 5.54 -1.22 -11.95
CA VAL A 150 6.13 -1.93 -10.81
C VAL A 150 6.40 -0.91 -9.71
N LEU A 151 5.66 -0.98 -8.61
CA LEU A 151 5.85 -0.09 -7.48
C LEU A 151 6.31 -0.85 -6.23
N THR A 152 7.09 -0.17 -5.41
CA THR A 152 7.39 -0.61 -4.04
C THR A 152 6.64 0.25 -3.05
N THR A 153 6.21 -0.35 -1.96
CA THR A 153 5.67 0.39 -0.82
C THR A 153 5.80 -0.43 0.46
N HIS A 154 5.89 0.25 1.59
CA HIS A 154 5.68 -0.32 2.92
C HIS A 154 4.28 0.00 3.45
N LEU A 155 3.51 0.83 2.74
CA LEU A 155 2.14 1.20 3.08
C LEU A 155 1.16 0.21 2.43
N ILE A 156 0.54 -0.59 3.25
CA ILE A 156 -0.36 -1.66 2.82
C ILE A 156 -1.58 -1.12 2.08
N ASP A 157 -2.10 0.01 2.56
CA ASP A 157 -3.19 0.76 1.91
C ASP A 157 -2.89 1.12 0.45
N ASP A 158 -1.62 1.48 0.14
CA ASP A 158 -1.23 1.82 -1.22
C ASP A 158 -1.26 0.59 -2.13
N ALA A 159 -0.72 -0.52 -1.63
CA ALA A 159 -0.78 -1.79 -2.34
C ALA A 159 -2.23 -2.22 -2.61
N GLN A 160 -3.10 -2.12 -1.60
CA GLN A 160 -4.52 -2.49 -1.72
C GLN A 160 -5.29 -1.61 -2.73
N LYS A 161 -4.92 -0.33 -2.85
CA LYS A 161 -5.61 0.64 -3.74
C LYS A 161 -5.10 0.65 -5.18
N LEU A 162 -3.85 0.26 -5.39
CA LEU A 162 -3.17 0.43 -6.67
C LEU A 162 -2.79 -0.87 -7.37
N ALA A 163 -2.52 -1.95 -6.62
CA ALA A 163 -1.95 -3.16 -7.18
C ALA A 163 -3.02 -4.10 -7.74
N ASP A 164 -2.76 -4.65 -8.92
CA ASP A 164 -3.49 -5.80 -9.46
C ASP A 164 -2.92 -7.10 -8.88
N TYR A 165 -1.59 -7.14 -8.68
CA TYR A 165 -0.85 -8.29 -8.15
C TYR A 165 0.19 -7.83 -7.13
N VAL A 166 0.32 -8.53 -6.03
CA VAL A 166 1.19 -8.17 -4.91
C VAL A 166 2.21 -9.29 -4.66
N TYR A 167 3.48 -8.91 -4.53
CA TYR A 167 4.55 -9.75 -3.99
C TYR A 167 4.91 -9.23 -2.60
N ILE A 168 4.72 -10.05 -1.58
CA ILE A 168 5.13 -9.72 -0.20
C ILE A 168 6.57 -10.22 -0.01
N ILE A 169 7.47 -9.29 0.28
CA ILE A 169 8.91 -9.58 0.44
C ILE A 169 9.30 -9.41 1.91
N GLU A 170 9.95 -10.44 2.43
CA GLU A 170 10.56 -10.43 3.75
C GLU A 170 11.97 -11.04 3.67
N ASN A 171 12.95 -10.34 4.28
CA ASN A 171 14.36 -10.79 4.34
C ASN A 171 14.93 -11.20 2.96
N GLY A 172 14.58 -10.47 1.89
CA GLY A 172 15.04 -10.70 0.54
C GLY A 172 14.37 -11.88 -0.19
N THR A 173 13.30 -12.43 0.37
CA THR A 173 12.56 -13.56 -0.20
C THR A 173 11.09 -13.19 -0.39
N THR A 174 10.48 -13.61 -1.49
CA THR A 174 9.03 -13.54 -1.66
C THR A 174 8.40 -14.62 -0.76
N VAL A 175 7.63 -14.18 0.24
CA VAL A 175 6.98 -15.08 1.20
C VAL A 175 5.55 -15.40 0.81
N GLN A 176 4.88 -14.50 0.10
CA GLN A 176 3.55 -14.69 -0.46
C GLN A 176 3.35 -13.82 -1.71
N GLU A 177 2.51 -14.27 -2.64
CA GLU A 177 2.16 -13.52 -3.82
C GLU A 177 0.75 -13.87 -4.30
N GLY A 178 0.09 -12.95 -5.00
CA GLY A 178 -1.25 -13.12 -5.54
C GLY A 178 -1.92 -11.79 -5.86
N THR A 179 -3.12 -11.85 -6.41
CA THR A 179 -4.00 -10.68 -6.47
C THR A 179 -4.40 -10.25 -5.05
N VAL A 180 -4.76 -8.99 -4.87
CA VAL A 180 -5.24 -8.49 -3.57
C VAL A 180 -6.41 -9.35 -3.06
N SER A 181 -7.34 -9.71 -3.94
CA SER A 181 -8.49 -10.55 -3.60
C SER A 181 -8.10 -11.97 -3.17
N GLU A 182 -7.14 -12.60 -3.86
CA GLU A 182 -6.63 -13.94 -3.50
C GLU A 182 -5.91 -13.92 -2.15
N LEU A 183 -5.08 -12.90 -1.92
CA LEU A 183 -4.36 -12.75 -0.66
C LEU A 183 -5.32 -12.55 0.52
N ILE A 184 -6.35 -11.73 0.36
CA ILE A 184 -7.37 -11.49 1.38
C ILE A 184 -8.23 -12.75 1.62
N ALA A 185 -8.57 -13.50 0.56
CA ALA A 185 -9.41 -14.68 0.64
C ALA A 185 -8.65 -15.96 1.07
N SER A 186 -7.32 -15.92 1.17
CA SER A 186 -6.45 -17.11 1.26
C SER A 186 -6.76 -18.05 2.43
N ASP A 187 -7.34 -17.57 3.52
CA ASP A 187 -7.72 -18.38 4.69
C ASP A 187 -9.20 -18.28 5.07
N GLY A 188 -10.01 -17.51 4.33
CA GLY A 188 -11.44 -17.34 4.62
C GLY A 188 -11.74 -16.65 5.95
N THR A 189 -10.74 -16.05 6.58
CA THR A 189 -10.87 -15.40 7.88
C THR A 189 -11.60 -14.06 7.72
N ASN A 190 -12.62 -13.86 8.55
CA ASN A 190 -13.36 -12.61 8.66
C ASN A 190 -13.29 -12.12 10.11
N ARG A 191 -13.58 -10.83 10.31
CA ARG A 191 -13.66 -10.18 11.61
C ARG A 191 -15.07 -9.70 11.88
N LEU A 192 -15.58 -10.00 13.06
CA LEU A 192 -16.77 -9.40 13.62
C LEU A 192 -16.33 -8.45 14.73
N GLN A 193 -16.29 -7.17 14.45
CA GLN A 193 -15.97 -6.12 15.42
C GLN A 193 -17.24 -5.68 16.10
N TYR A 194 -17.20 -5.50 17.42
CA TYR A 194 -18.34 -5.00 18.17
C TYR A 194 -17.92 -4.23 19.42
N THR A 195 -18.78 -3.33 19.83
CA THR A 195 -18.58 -2.50 21.02
C THR A 195 -19.74 -2.70 21.98
N LEU A 196 -19.47 -2.95 23.25
CA LEU A 196 -20.46 -3.11 24.30
C LEU A 196 -20.22 -2.13 25.44
N ASP A 197 -21.30 -1.55 26.00
CA ASP A 197 -21.23 -0.83 27.27
C ASP A 197 -21.39 -1.82 28.45
N ALA A 198 -20.69 -2.93 28.36
CA ALA A 198 -20.64 -4.01 29.33
C ALA A 198 -19.41 -4.89 29.06
N PRO A 199 -18.95 -5.70 30.05
CA PRO A 199 -17.97 -6.75 29.79
C PRO A 199 -18.47 -7.70 28.70
N THR A 200 -17.60 -8.12 27.77
CA THR A 200 -17.97 -9.12 26.78
C THR A 200 -18.18 -10.49 27.44
N PRO A 201 -19.21 -11.25 27.02
CA PRO A 201 -19.29 -12.67 27.34
C PRO A 201 -18.09 -13.44 26.79
N THR A 202 -17.72 -14.55 27.43
CA THR A 202 -16.64 -15.40 26.93
C THR A 202 -16.97 -16.02 25.59
N ARG A 203 -15.97 -16.46 24.82
CA ARG A 203 -16.18 -17.16 23.54
C ARG A 203 -17.16 -18.34 23.68
N GLU A 204 -17.08 -19.07 24.80
CA GLU A 204 -17.92 -20.22 25.12
C GLU A 204 -19.39 -19.84 25.35
N GLN A 205 -19.62 -18.60 25.76
CA GLN A 205 -20.95 -18.02 25.96
C GLN A 205 -21.52 -17.38 24.70
N LEU A 206 -20.65 -16.93 23.79
CA LEU A 206 -21.04 -16.30 22.53
C LEU A 206 -21.31 -17.32 21.43
N LEU A 207 -20.58 -18.43 21.41
CA LEU A 207 -20.65 -19.43 20.35
C LEU A 207 -20.92 -20.84 20.90
N PRO A 208 -21.81 -21.63 20.30
CA PRO A 208 -21.98 -23.04 20.61
C PRO A 208 -20.74 -23.85 20.22
N ALA A 209 -20.55 -25.01 20.84
CA ALA A 209 -19.31 -25.80 20.72
C ALA A 209 -18.89 -26.12 19.28
N HIS A 210 -19.85 -26.37 18.39
CA HIS A 210 -19.58 -26.70 16.97
C HIS A 210 -19.15 -25.52 16.12
N LEU A 211 -19.29 -24.27 16.61
CA LEU A 211 -18.88 -23.04 15.92
C LEU A 211 -17.62 -22.38 16.51
N ARG A 212 -16.97 -23.00 17.50
CA ARG A 212 -15.79 -22.41 18.17
C ARG A 212 -14.47 -22.73 17.49
N ALA A 213 -14.44 -23.77 16.67
CA ALA A 213 -13.20 -24.23 16.04
C ALA A 213 -12.66 -23.13 15.09
N GLY A 214 -11.40 -22.70 15.32
CA GLY A 214 -10.75 -21.67 14.50
C GLY A 214 -11.33 -20.26 14.68
N VAL A 215 -12.08 -19.99 15.76
CA VAL A 215 -12.58 -18.65 16.08
C VAL A 215 -11.95 -18.19 17.38
N GLU A 216 -11.36 -17.01 17.36
CA GLU A 216 -10.76 -16.35 18.51
C GLU A 216 -11.58 -15.12 18.93
N LEU A 217 -11.61 -14.85 20.25
CA LEU A 217 -12.16 -13.62 20.81
C LEU A 217 -11.00 -12.76 21.30
N ILE A 218 -10.88 -11.56 20.73
CA ILE A 218 -9.83 -10.60 21.04
C ILE A 218 -10.45 -9.39 21.73
N GLU A 219 -9.92 -9.02 22.88
CA GLU A 219 -10.26 -7.78 23.57
C GLU A 219 -9.29 -6.66 23.12
N LYS A 220 -9.79 -5.67 22.41
CA LYS A 220 -9.00 -4.50 21.93
C LYS A 220 -8.97 -3.40 22.97
N VAL A 221 -10.12 -3.10 23.54
CA VAL A 221 -10.30 -2.11 24.60
C VAL A 221 -11.14 -2.75 25.70
N PRO A 222 -10.64 -2.88 26.92
CA PRO A 222 -11.42 -3.42 28.02
C PRO A 222 -12.55 -2.47 28.44
N TYR A 223 -13.70 -3.04 28.79
CA TYR A 223 -14.80 -2.28 29.38
C TYR A 223 -14.38 -1.69 30.73
N THR A 224 -14.67 -0.40 30.91
CA THR A 224 -14.48 0.26 32.22
C THR A 224 -15.83 0.78 32.74
N PRO A 225 -16.30 0.28 33.88
CA PRO A 225 -17.56 0.74 34.43
C PRO A 225 -17.50 2.20 34.92
N ALA A 226 -18.64 2.90 34.90
CA ALA A 226 -18.74 4.24 35.44
C ALA A 226 -18.32 4.30 36.92
N ARG A 227 -17.47 5.28 37.28
CA ARG A 227 -17.00 5.50 38.67
C ARG A 227 -16.87 6.98 38.94
N ASP A 228 -17.20 7.38 40.17
CA ASP A 228 -16.96 8.72 40.74
C ASP A 228 -17.38 9.88 39.81
N GLY A 229 -18.55 9.74 39.12
CA GLY A 229 -19.06 10.77 38.22
C GLY A 229 -18.45 10.74 36.80
N ALA A 230 -17.50 9.83 36.51
CA ALA A 230 -17.02 9.58 35.16
C ALA A 230 -17.95 8.56 34.47
N PRO A 231 -18.29 8.74 33.17
CA PRO A 231 -19.09 7.80 32.40
C PRO A 231 -18.32 6.47 32.21
N SER A 232 -19.07 5.39 31.90
CA SER A 232 -18.48 4.12 31.45
C SER A 232 -17.68 4.32 30.17
N VAL A 233 -16.62 3.53 30.00
CA VAL A 233 -15.90 3.40 28.72
C VAL A 233 -16.30 2.08 28.09
N PRO A 234 -17.01 2.09 26.95
CA PRO A 234 -17.40 0.88 26.26
C PRO A 234 -16.20 0.03 25.85
N GLY A 235 -16.33 -1.28 26.01
CA GLY A 235 -15.31 -2.23 25.54
C GLY A 235 -15.42 -2.48 24.04
N ALA A 236 -14.27 -2.59 23.37
CA ALA A 236 -14.18 -2.95 21.95
C ALA A 236 -13.58 -4.35 21.81
N TYR A 237 -14.23 -5.20 21.04
CA TYR A 237 -13.96 -6.61 20.91
C TYR A 237 -14.03 -7.09 19.47
N GLU A 238 -13.32 -8.17 19.17
CA GLU A 238 -13.33 -8.81 17.85
C GLU A 238 -13.50 -10.34 17.99
N LEU A 239 -14.35 -10.92 17.15
CA LEU A 239 -14.32 -12.35 16.84
C LEU A 239 -13.61 -12.52 15.50
N VAL A 240 -12.54 -13.31 15.47
CA VAL A 240 -11.71 -13.53 14.28
C VAL A 240 -11.72 -15.02 13.93
N GLY A 241 -11.95 -15.33 12.67
CA GLY A 241 -11.96 -16.72 12.19
C GLY A 241 -12.74 -16.87 10.88
N ALA A 242 -12.91 -18.11 10.43
CA ALA A 242 -13.74 -18.42 9.26
C ALA A 242 -15.23 -18.25 9.59
N LEU A 243 -15.63 -17.00 9.86
CA LEU A 243 -16.99 -16.66 10.28
C LEU A 243 -17.97 -16.82 9.13
N ARG A 244 -19.07 -17.53 9.39
CA ARG A 244 -20.20 -17.75 8.49
C ARG A 244 -21.47 -17.13 9.05
N PRO A 245 -22.56 -17.05 8.30
CA PRO A 245 -23.85 -16.52 8.80
C PRO A 245 -24.32 -17.18 10.10
N GLU A 246 -24.02 -18.45 10.30
CA GLU A 246 -24.35 -19.20 11.51
C GLU A 246 -23.65 -18.66 12.77
N HIS A 247 -22.40 -18.20 12.62
CA HIS A 247 -21.66 -17.56 13.72
C HIS A 247 -22.28 -16.23 14.11
N LEU A 248 -22.69 -15.42 13.13
CA LEU A 248 -23.36 -14.16 13.38
C LEU A 248 -24.71 -14.36 14.07
N ALA A 249 -25.49 -15.34 13.62
CA ALA A 249 -26.77 -15.69 14.23
C ALA A 249 -26.60 -16.18 15.68
N ALA A 250 -25.62 -17.06 15.94
CA ALA A 250 -25.32 -17.54 17.28
C ALA A 250 -24.85 -16.40 18.19
N PHE A 251 -23.95 -15.55 17.71
CA PHE A 251 -23.44 -14.40 18.43
C PHE A 251 -24.56 -13.42 18.83
N THR A 252 -25.39 -13.02 17.87
CA THR A 252 -26.49 -12.08 18.15
C THR A 252 -27.53 -12.69 19.09
N SER A 253 -27.85 -13.99 18.98
CA SER A 253 -28.72 -14.70 19.92
C SER A 253 -28.14 -14.73 21.33
N ALA A 254 -26.85 -15.01 21.47
CA ALA A 254 -26.17 -15.04 22.75
C ALA A 254 -26.14 -13.68 23.46
N LEU A 255 -26.03 -12.58 22.70
CA LEU A 255 -26.16 -11.22 23.26
C LEU A 255 -27.60 -10.92 23.66
N ALA A 256 -28.60 -11.30 22.83
CA ALA A 256 -30.01 -11.08 23.12
C ALA A 256 -30.45 -11.81 24.39
N GLU A 257 -30.04 -13.07 24.60
CA GLU A 257 -30.30 -13.84 25.82
C GLU A 257 -29.79 -13.17 27.10
N ARG A 258 -28.76 -12.32 26.96
CA ARG A 258 -28.12 -11.59 28.07
C ARG A 258 -28.56 -10.13 28.15
N TYR A 259 -29.53 -9.72 27.32
CA TYR A 259 -30.01 -8.35 27.21
C TYR A 259 -28.86 -7.35 26.88
N LEU A 260 -27.84 -7.81 26.16
CA LEU A 260 -26.74 -6.97 25.72
C LEU A 260 -27.02 -6.46 24.30
N MET A 261 -27.04 -5.14 24.16
CA MET A 261 -27.16 -4.48 22.86
C MET A 261 -25.83 -3.89 22.45
N PRO A 262 -25.23 -4.30 21.31
CA PRO A 262 -24.00 -3.70 20.87
C PRO A 262 -24.22 -2.24 20.42
N ILE A 263 -23.30 -1.36 20.80
CA ILE A 263 -23.27 0.04 20.35
C ILE A 263 -22.90 0.09 18.87
N SER A 264 -21.98 -0.77 18.46
CA SER A 264 -21.61 -1.00 17.07
C SER A 264 -21.42 -2.48 16.82
N LEU A 265 -21.71 -2.90 15.59
CA LEU A 265 -21.50 -4.26 15.10
C LEU A 265 -21.13 -4.18 13.62
N THR A 266 -19.91 -4.57 13.28
CA THR A 266 -19.40 -4.52 11.90
C THR A 266 -18.77 -5.84 11.55
N MET A 267 -19.12 -6.39 10.40
CA MET A 267 -18.45 -7.56 9.86
C MET A 267 -17.55 -7.12 8.71
N GLU A 268 -16.26 -7.30 8.90
CA GLU A 268 -15.25 -6.91 7.93
C GLU A 268 -14.51 -8.13 7.39
N PRO A 269 -14.29 -8.21 6.07
CA PRO A 269 -13.35 -9.19 5.54
C PRO A 269 -11.94 -8.88 6.07
N LYS A 270 -11.09 -9.90 6.10
CA LYS A 270 -9.66 -9.72 6.33
C LYS A 270 -9.11 -8.68 5.36
N THR A 271 -8.19 -7.87 5.82
CA THR A 271 -7.51 -6.86 4.99
C THR A 271 -6.15 -7.37 4.54
N LEU A 272 -5.53 -6.72 3.57
CA LEU A 272 -4.15 -7.02 3.20
C LEU A 272 -3.17 -6.74 4.37
N GLU A 273 -3.54 -5.82 5.28
CA GLU A 273 -2.80 -5.54 6.51
C GLU A 273 -2.77 -6.75 7.43
N ASP A 274 -3.89 -7.42 7.59
CA ASP A 274 -3.98 -8.64 8.40
C ASP A 274 -3.13 -9.77 7.83
N VAL A 275 -3.14 -9.92 6.50
CA VAL A 275 -2.28 -10.89 5.80
C VAL A 275 -0.81 -10.57 6.07
N PHE A 276 -0.44 -9.30 6.01
CA PHE A 276 0.94 -8.87 6.24
C PHE A 276 1.38 -9.08 7.70
N LEU A 277 0.51 -8.79 8.67
CA LEU A 277 0.77 -9.01 10.11
C LEU A 277 0.94 -10.50 10.43
N ASP A 278 0.08 -11.35 9.88
CA ASP A 278 0.18 -12.80 10.05
C ASP A 278 1.52 -13.37 9.56
N ILE A 279 2.04 -12.83 8.44
CA ILE A 279 3.33 -13.24 7.87
C ILE A 279 4.49 -12.68 8.70
N SER A 280 4.46 -11.39 9.03
CA SER A 280 5.58 -10.72 9.68
C SER A 280 5.69 -11.00 11.19
N GLY A 281 4.62 -11.52 11.82
CA GLY A 281 4.59 -11.83 13.25
C GLY A 281 4.85 -10.62 14.14
N ARG A 282 4.62 -9.40 13.64
CA ARG A 282 4.88 -8.14 14.36
C ARG A 282 3.61 -7.30 14.39
N ASP A 283 3.24 -6.86 15.59
CA ASP A 283 2.36 -5.70 15.74
C ASP A 283 3.11 -4.47 15.21
N ILE A 284 2.48 -3.71 14.34
CA ILE A 284 3.02 -2.46 13.75
C ILE A 284 2.89 -1.33 14.77
#